data_14f7d387a1bdd7eeb3da6194c78224ad
#
_entry.id   14f7d387a1bdd7eeb3da6194c78224ad
#
_cell.length_a   1.000
_cell.length_b   1.000
_cell.length_c   1.000
_cell.angle_alpha   90.00
_cell.angle_beta   90.00
_cell.angle_gamma   90.00
#
_symmetry.space_group_name_H-M   'P 1'
#
loop_
_entity.id
_entity.type
_entity.pdbx_description
1 polymer ?
#
loop_
_entity_poly.entity_id
_entity_poly.type
_entity_poly.pdbx_seq_one_letter_code
_entity_poly.pdbx_strand_id
1 'polypeptide(L)'
;MRTCKKCLSKGNNMGKSTRKFSEMAIYSPKISPEDYRRIFDELTRKKIPLFESIDLSRAFSFQGFMLVIQRHNNTIKIFVEDRDGMYAQSSLLFPFRLGKPDNIDFIRASGRSFGAKFVGAENFFNFLIKENVVQIRVKVMKLFGAYVGFGSYINERGQSAPLYLSDPTKFLEIDLENNPLFYIELLDPIPKTIYFNSNAPIFTSEGANMGVDNFDVLQHGLIVGTSGCGKSKFISILVQAIRMSKPGVRIVLIDPHGEFSKLLKKEKIINFQENYIEPFDVGKNKSPLIAQLVAQLITSTIGQESRYAERVVFYSVHMLASMEMLTMENINLLLTDSSKRAEFTSMCDNDEVKRFFDREFQDIYMHHFNDAILPVTNFIGEYSLYLGQKRKLEDLAQTIKNNRITVVSFNPNFFSRNIIKFFAGSIINQLYLMAISEKLTDKTILIVDEFPTVETKVAKDLLAETRKFNLNLYVSAQYLGQLSKPVLDGLMSNVRNIIAFRVTKEDAKLLSSMMEIKVEEFFKKHVSPSELEESKKEMFVKLHTQECIVRLFDGAKYMLPMKLRTVDAAQWEKYI
;
A
#
# COMPACT_ATOMS: atom_id res chain seq x y z
N MET A 1 18.23 37.18 -17.12
CA MET A 1 17.38 37.03 -15.93
C MET A 1 18.27 36.55 -14.76
N ARG A 2 18.70 37.47 -13.92
CA ARG A 2 19.54 37.14 -12.74
C ARG A 2 18.61 36.94 -11.57
N THR A 3 18.50 35.70 -11.15
CA THR A 3 17.73 35.25 -9.98
C THR A 3 18.18 35.99 -8.74
N CYS A 4 17.23 36.50 -7.97
CA CYS A 4 17.48 37.15 -6.69
C CYS A 4 17.97 36.18 -5.61
N LYS A 5 19.19 35.64 -5.79
CA LYS A 5 19.95 34.91 -4.73
C LYS A 5 20.27 35.79 -3.53
N LYS A 6 20.19 37.14 -3.67
CA LYS A 6 20.51 38.09 -2.61
C LYS A 6 19.47 38.17 -1.48
N CYS A 7 18.21 37.87 -1.74
CA CYS A 7 17.20 37.85 -0.66
C CYS A 7 17.22 36.57 0.17
N LEU A 8 17.68 35.46 -0.41
CA LEU A 8 17.80 34.17 0.29
C LEU A 8 19.14 34.02 1.04
N SER A 9 20.19 34.78 0.65
CA SER A 9 21.53 34.69 1.26
C SER A 9 21.73 35.58 2.49
N LYS A 10 20.80 36.45 2.84
CA LYS A 10 20.83 37.18 4.10
C LYS A 10 19.96 36.44 5.12
N GLY A 11 20.53 35.41 5.75
CA GLY A 11 19.90 34.53 6.73
C GLY A 11 19.37 35.17 8.03
N ASN A 12 19.17 36.49 8.06
CA ASN A 12 18.76 37.22 9.26
C ASN A 12 17.35 37.81 9.22
N ASN A 13 16.56 37.57 8.14
CA ASN A 13 15.25 38.23 8.01
C ASN A 13 14.05 37.23 8.02
N MET A 14 14.27 35.97 8.35
CA MET A 14 13.17 35.01 8.53
C MET A 14 12.86 34.83 10.03
N GLY A 15 11.61 34.83 10.39
CA GLY A 15 11.13 34.51 11.74
C GLY A 15 10.13 33.35 11.65
N LYS A 16 10.32 32.34 12.49
CA LYS A 16 9.33 31.26 12.61
C LYS A 16 8.02 31.79 13.17
N SER A 17 6.92 31.29 12.65
CA SER A 17 5.60 31.60 13.19
C SER A 17 5.46 30.99 14.60
N THR A 18 4.78 31.68 15.47
CA THR A 18 4.37 31.14 16.79
C THR A 18 3.12 30.24 16.66
N ARG A 19 2.43 30.30 15.53
CA ARG A 19 1.23 29.55 15.21
C ARG A 19 1.55 28.52 14.15
N LYS A 20 0.81 27.41 14.16
CA LYS A 20 0.93 26.36 13.16
C LYS A 20 0.06 26.68 11.96
N PHE A 21 0.58 26.37 10.79
CA PHE A 21 -0.08 26.54 9.50
C PHE A 21 -0.03 25.25 8.73
N SER A 22 -1.08 24.96 8.00
CA SER A 22 -1.14 23.85 7.06
C SER A 22 -1.06 24.37 5.62
N GLU A 23 -0.19 23.79 4.82
CA GLU A 23 -0.14 24.06 3.39
C GLU A 23 -1.41 23.52 2.73
N MET A 24 -2.03 24.35 1.91
CA MET A 24 -3.27 24.04 1.22
C MET A 24 -2.96 23.35 -0.10
N ALA A 25 -3.39 22.09 -0.22
CA ALA A 25 -3.29 21.32 -1.44
C ALA A 25 -4.59 21.42 -2.23
N ILE A 26 -4.54 21.97 -3.42
CA ILE A 26 -5.67 22.12 -4.31
C ILE A 26 -5.66 20.99 -5.35
N TYR A 27 -6.81 20.32 -5.52
CA TYR A 27 -6.90 19.09 -6.31
C TYR A 27 -7.03 19.29 -7.81
N SER A 28 -7.46 20.46 -8.27
CA SER A 28 -7.68 20.69 -9.69
C SER A 28 -7.52 22.16 -10.05
N PRO A 29 -6.97 22.47 -11.25
CA PRO A 29 -6.97 23.82 -11.80
C PRO A 29 -8.36 24.35 -12.15
N LYS A 30 -9.38 23.48 -12.18
CA LYS A 30 -10.75 23.82 -12.59
C LYS A 30 -11.77 23.73 -11.45
N ILE A 31 -11.39 24.11 -10.23
CA ILE A 31 -12.34 24.23 -9.14
C ILE A 31 -13.24 25.44 -9.38
N SER A 32 -14.55 25.26 -9.22
CA SER A 32 -15.50 26.35 -9.48
C SER A 32 -15.42 27.43 -8.39
N PRO A 33 -15.79 28.70 -8.74
CA PRO A 33 -15.94 29.76 -7.76
C PRO A 33 -16.85 29.41 -6.57
N GLU A 34 -17.88 28.62 -6.82
CA GLU A 34 -18.81 28.18 -5.77
C GLU A 34 -18.18 27.18 -4.80
N ASP A 35 -17.32 26.28 -5.29
CA ASP A 35 -16.61 25.33 -4.43
C ASP A 35 -15.59 26.06 -3.56
N TYR A 36 -14.89 27.06 -4.08
CA TYR A 36 -14.04 27.93 -3.28
C TYR A 36 -14.82 28.67 -2.20
N ARG A 37 -16.00 29.22 -2.51
CA ARG A 37 -16.86 29.86 -1.52
C ARG A 37 -17.26 28.90 -0.42
N ARG A 38 -17.61 27.67 -0.77
CA ARG A 38 -17.94 26.64 0.21
C ARG A 38 -16.77 26.32 1.13
N ILE A 39 -15.56 26.22 0.61
CA ILE A 39 -14.33 26.04 1.39
C ILE A 39 -14.14 27.20 2.36
N PHE A 40 -14.24 28.43 1.87
CA PHE A 40 -14.09 29.60 2.70
C PHE A 40 -15.19 29.72 3.75
N ASP A 41 -16.42 29.31 3.43
CA ASP A 41 -17.51 29.22 4.41
C ASP A 41 -17.16 28.26 5.56
N GLU A 42 -16.64 27.08 5.25
CA GLU A 42 -16.22 26.13 6.29
C GLU A 42 -15.05 26.68 7.14
N LEU A 43 -14.05 27.25 6.48
CA LEU A 43 -12.93 27.88 7.19
C LEU A 43 -13.36 29.02 8.10
N THR A 44 -14.37 29.82 7.69
CA THR A 44 -14.86 30.96 8.46
C THR A 44 -15.86 30.59 9.55
N ARG A 45 -16.44 29.40 9.56
CA ARG A 45 -17.33 28.93 10.64
C ARG A 45 -16.61 28.86 11.99
N LYS A 46 -15.27 28.73 11.98
CA LYS A 46 -14.47 28.73 13.21
C LYS A 46 -14.26 30.15 13.73
N LYS A 47 -14.65 30.38 14.98
CA LYS A 47 -14.53 31.69 15.62
C LYS A 47 -13.06 32.03 15.86
N ILE A 48 -12.54 33.05 15.18
CA ILE A 48 -11.19 33.58 15.36
C ILE A 48 -11.31 35.01 15.82
N PRO A 49 -10.69 35.40 16.95
CA PRO A 49 -10.68 36.82 17.40
C PRO A 49 -9.97 37.70 16.35
N LEU A 50 -10.62 38.76 15.93
CA LEU A 50 -10.11 39.63 14.89
C LEU A 50 -8.92 40.47 15.32
N PHE A 51 -8.92 40.88 16.61
CA PHE A 51 -7.90 41.72 17.24
C PHE A 51 -7.50 41.13 18.59
N GLU A 52 -6.26 40.69 18.72
CA GLU A 52 -5.73 40.20 20.00
C GLU A 52 -5.34 41.34 20.96
N SER A 53 -5.27 42.58 20.46
CA SER A 53 -4.73 43.72 21.20
C SER A 53 -5.74 44.83 21.58
N ILE A 54 -7.02 44.69 21.21
CA ILE A 54 -8.04 45.70 21.51
C ILE A 54 -9.26 45.00 22.09
N ASP A 55 -9.74 45.50 23.23
CA ASP A 55 -10.88 44.95 24.01
C ASP A 55 -12.25 44.99 23.30
N LEU A 56 -12.27 45.41 22.04
CA LEU A 56 -13.39 45.31 21.10
C LEU A 56 -13.76 43.85 20.72
N SER A 57 -12.90 42.88 21.07
CA SER A 57 -13.16 41.46 20.85
C SER A 57 -14.38 40.94 21.60
N ARG A 58 -14.82 41.63 22.66
CA ARG A 58 -16.03 41.28 23.42
C ARG A 58 -17.34 41.76 22.76
N ALA A 59 -17.25 42.74 21.86
CA ALA A 59 -18.44 43.32 21.24
C ALA A 59 -18.84 42.66 19.92
N PHE A 60 -17.87 42.11 19.16
CA PHE A 60 -18.12 41.48 17.85
C PHE A 60 -17.23 40.25 17.66
N SER A 61 -17.80 39.08 17.76
CA SER A 61 -17.11 37.84 17.39
C SER A 61 -17.17 37.65 15.88
N PHE A 62 -16.13 38.10 15.16
CA PHE A 62 -16.02 37.83 13.73
C PHE A 62 -15.46 36.44 13.49
N GLN A 63 -16.10 35.70 12.59
CA GLN A 63 -15.60 34.42 12.09
C GLN A 63 -14.56 34.68 10.97
N GLY A 64 -13.39 34.08 11.07
CA GLY A 64 -12.34 34.26 10.09
C GLY A 64 -11.11 33.40 10.37
N PHE A 65 -10.16 33.39 9.47
CA PHE A 65 -8.91 32.63 9.57
C PHE A 65 -7.73 33.42 8.98
N MET A 66 -6.51 33.05 9.38
CA MET A 66 -5.29 33.61 8.82
C MET A 66 -4.91 32.86 7.55
N LEU A 67 -4.72 33.59 6.46
CA LEU A 67 -4.24 33.12 5.17
C LEU A 67 -2.86 33.74 4.91
N VAL A 68 -1.91 32.90 4.52
CA VAL A 68 -0.57 33.32 4.11
C VAL A 68 -0.30 32.82 2.71
N ILE A 69 0.12 33.71 1.83
CA ILE A 69 0.51 33.39 0.47
C ILE A 69 1.98 33.75 0.33
N GLN A 70 2.80 32.81 -0.08
CA GLN A 70 4.22 33.02 -0.34
C GLN A 70 4.53 32.71 -1.80
N ARG A 71 5.31 33.60 -2.43
CA ARG A 71 5.79 33.42 -3.78
C ARG A 71 7.28 33.12 -3.78
N HIS A 72 7.64 32.00 -4.40
CA HIS A 72 9.01 31.62 -4.69
C HIS A 72 9.18 31.48 -6.21
N ASN A 73 9.87 32.42 -6.83
CA ASN A 73 9.96 32.52 -8.30
C ASN A 73 8.55 32.57 -8.93
N ASN A 74 8.20 31.54 -9.69
CA ASN A 74 6.89 31.41 -10.34
C ASN A 74 5.90 30.52 -9.58
N THR A 75 6.27 30.02 -8.40
CA THR A 75 5.41 29.16 -7.59
C THR A 75 4.79 29.95 -6.45
N ILE A 76 3.50 29.77 -6.24
CA ILE A 76 2.75 30.33 -5.11
C ILE A 76 2.40 29.19 -4.17
N LYS A 77 2.75 29.36 -2.88
CA LYS A 77 2.33 28.47 -1.79
C LYS A 77 1.30 29.18 -0.93
N ILE A 78 0.23 28.48 -0.59
CA ILE A 78 -0.88 28.99 0.20
C ILE A 78 -0.92 28.22 1.52
N PHE A 79 -0.93 28.94 2.64
CA PHE A 79 -0.97 28.37 3.98
C PHE A 79 -2.18 28.91 4.71
N VAL A 80 -2.85 28.02 5.42
CA VAL A 80 -3.99 28.34 6.29
C VAL A 80 -3.61 28.04 7.74
N GLU A 81 -3.93 28.95 8.65
CA GLU A 81 -3.72 28.74 10.08
C GLU A 81 -4.51 27.53 10.56
N ASP A 82 -3.81 26.52 11.08
CA ASP A 82 -4.45 25.34 11.64
C ASP A 82 -4.89 25.60 13.08
N ARG A 83 -6.18 25.67 13.28
CA ARG A 83 -6.81 25.76 14.60
C ARG A 83 -7.81 24.62 14.78
N ASP A 84 -7.96 24.16 16.02
CA ASP A 84 -8.98 23.16 16.41
C ASP A 84 -8.98 21.85 15.61
N GLY A 85 -7.82 21.44 15.12
CA GLY A 85 -7.69 20.16 14.40
C GLY A 85 -8.26 20.16 12.99
N MET A 86 -8.24 21.30 12.29
CA MET A 86 -8.64 21.39 10.88
C MET A 86 -7.93 20.37 10.01
N TYR A 87 -6.65 20.10 10.27
CA TYR A 87 -5.88 19.08 9.60
C TYR A 87 -6.55 17.71 9.68
N ALA A 88 -6.98 17.31 10.86
CA ALA A 88 -7.65 16.01 11.06
C ALA A 88 -9.03 15.93 10.38
N GLN A 89 -9.71 17.06 10.22
CA GLN A 89 -11.04 17.16 9.60
C GLN A 89 -10.97 17.37 8.07
N SER A 90 -9.83 17.81 7.54
CA SER A 90 -9.68 18.17 6.13
C SER A 90 -10.00 17.02 5.16
N SER A 91 -9.79 15.79 5.59
CA SER A 91 -10.06 14.60 4.78
C SER A 91 -11.54 14.31 4.54
N LEU A 92 -12.43 14.90 5.34
CA LEU A 92 -13.86 14.63 5.31
C LEU A 92 -14.69 15.78 4.73
N LEU A 93 -14.20 17.01 4.86
CA LEU A 93 -15.01 18.21 4.66
C LEU A 93 -14.53 19.11 3.52
N PHE A 94 -13.26 18.99 3.14
CA PHE A 94 -12.65 19.94 2.21
C PHE A 94 -12.24 19.32 0.89
N PRO A 95 -12.44 20.04 -0.21
CA PRO A 95 -11.92 19.66 -1.53
C PRO A 95 -10.41 19.76 -1.67
N PHE A 96 -9.70 20.15 -0.71
CA PHE A 96 -8.25 20.15 -0.67
C PHE A 96 -7.78 19.41 0.57
N ARG A 97 -6.57 18.91 0.53
CA ARG A 97 -5.91 18.35 1.71
C ARG A 97 -5.02 19.41 2.32
N LEU A 98 -5.08 19.50 3.63
CA LEU A 98 -4.15 20.29 4.39
C LEU A 98 -2.94 19.42 4.73
N GLY A 99 -1.74 19.95 4.53
CA GLY A 99 -0.51 19.37 5.06
C GLY A 99 -0.52 19.38 6.58
N LYS A 100 0.33 18.56 7.21
CA LYS A 100 0.47 18.55 8.67
C LYS A 100 0.81 19.95 9.18
N PRO A 101 0.14 20.43 10.26
CA PRO A 101 0.42 21.75 10.79
C PRO A 101 1.86 21.89 11.28
N ASP A 102 2.58 22.88 10.77
CA ASP A 102 3.94 23.21 11.19
C ASP A 102 4.13 24.72 11.27
N ASN A 103 5.27 25.13 11.82
CA ASN A 103 5.67 26.51 11.85
C ASN A 103 6.27 26.89 10.48
N ILE A 104 5.67 27.87 9.82
CA ILE A 104 6.19 28.41 8.55
C ILE A 104 7.16 29.55 8.79
N ASP A 105 8.13 29.69 7.90
CA ASP A 105 9.07 30.80 7.92
C ASP A 105 8.41 32.05 7.34
N PHE A 106 8.33 33.09 8.15
CA PHE A 106 7.84 34.39 7.70
C PHE A 106 8.99 35.26 7.23
N ILE A 107 8.80 35.88 6.06
CA ILE A 107 9.68 36.96 5.60
C ILE A 107 9.43 38.16 6.49
N ARG A 108 10.47 38.72 7.10
CA ARG A 108 10.39 39.95 7.89
C ARG A 108 10.60 41.15 7.00
N ALA A 109 9.76 42.15 7.18
CA ALA A 109 9.96 43.42 6.52
C ALA A 109 11.22 44.11 7.01
N SER A 110 12.03 44.64 6.08
CA SER A 110 13.18 45.51 6.39
C SER A 110 12.80 46.99 6.39
N GLY A 111 11.62 47.35 5.92
CA GLY A 111 11.11 48.71 5.87
C GLY A 111 9.59 48.74 5.69
N ARG A 112 9.00 49.92 5.87
CA ARG A 112 7.58 50.17 5.63
C ARG A 112 7.41 51.03 4.37
N SER A 113 6.44 50.69 3.53
CA SER A 113 5.98 51.52 2.44
C SER A 113 4.80 52.37 2.93
N PHE A 114 4.70 53.60 2.45
CA PHE A 114 3.57 54.47 2.73
C PHE A 114 2.43 54.16 1.74
N GLY A 115 1.25 53.92 2.27
CA GLY A 115 0.01 53.73 1.54
C GLY A 115 -0.53 52.30 1.59
N ALA A 116 -1.79 52.20 1.97
CA ALA A 116 -2.53 50.93 1.91
C ALA A 116 -2.87 50.61 0.45
N LYS A 117 -2.81 49.32 0.10
CA LYS A 117 -3.27 48.83 -1.21
C LYS A 117 -4.64 48.18 -1.06
N PHE A 118 -5.55 48.64 -1.91
CA PHE A 118 -6.87 48.01 -2.09
C PHE A 118 -6.84 47.20 -3.38
N VAL A 119 -6.99 45.89 -3.26
CA VAL A 119 -6.86 44.97 -4.41
C VAL A 119 -8.16 44.21 -4.55
N GLY A 120 -8.82 44.42 -5.69
CA GLY A 120 -9.95 43.64 -6.13
C GLY A 120 -9.48 42.29 -6.70
N ALA A 121 -10.35 41.33 -6.71
CA ALA A 121 -10.06 39.96 -7.21
C ALA A 121 -9.49 39.98 -8.64
N GLU A 122 -10.08 40.79 -9.51
CA GLU A 122 -9.70 40.93 -10.94
C GLU A 122 -8.25 41.41 -11.12
N ASN A 123 -7.73 42.14 -10.16
CA ASN A 123 -6.40 42.76 -10.23
C ASN A 123 -5.35 42.07 -9.37
N PHE A 124 -5.67 40.94 -8.77
CA PHE A 124 -4.79 40.30 -7.81
C PHE A 124 -3.44 39.87 -8.41
N PHE A 125 -3.46 39.25 -9.58
CA PHE A 125 -2.21 38.86 -10.27
C PHE A 125 -1.40 40.04 -10.77
N ASN A 126 -2.05 41.04 -11.34
CA ASN A 126 -1.37 42.27 -11.73
C ASN A 126 -0.73 42.97 -10.53
N PHE A 127 -1.37 42.92 -9.38
CA PHE A 127 -0.82 43.38 -8.12
C PHE A 127 0.42 42.57 -7.69
N LEU A 128 0.36 41.24 -7.72
CA LEU A 128 1.51 40.39 -7.37
C LEU A 128 2.74 40.68 -8.23
N ILE A 129 2.52 40.90 -9.53
CA ILE A 129 3.60 41.20 -10.49
C ILE A 129 4.09 42.62 -10.34
N LYS A 130 3.20 43.60 -10.38
CA LYS A 130 3.55 45.02 -10.35
C LYS A 130 4.26 45.46 -9.09
N GLU A 131 3.84 44.94 -7.96
CA GLU A 131 4.44 45.24 -6.65
C GLU A 131 5.57 44.27 -6.27
N ASN A 132 5.88 43.28 -7.11
CA ASN A 132 6.86 42.21 -6.84
C ASN A 132 6.64 41.55 -5.47
N VAL A 133 5.40 41.17 -5.20
CA VAL A 133 5.02 40.61 -3.91
C VAL A 133 5.66 39.24 -3.69
N VAL A 134 6.26 39.03 -2.53
CA VAL A 134 6.85 37.75 -2.11
C VAL A 134 6.08 37.09 -0.97
N GLN A 135 5.34 37.87 -0.17
CA GLN A 135 4.49 37.34 0.88
C GLN A 135 3.27 38.21 1.13
N ILE A 136 2.13 37.57 1.30
CA ILE A 136 0.89 38.18 1.77
C ILE A 136 0.51 37.50 3.09
N ARG A 137 0.06 38.29 4.05
CA ARG A 137 -0.55 37.81 5.30
C ARG A 137 -1.83 38.56 5.53
N VAL A 138 -2.96 37.88 5.45
CA VAL A 138 -4.28 38.48 5.64
C VAL A 138 -5.15 37.63 6.56
N LYS A 139 -5.95 38.29 7.39
CA LYS A 139 -7.10 37.69 8.05
C LYS A 139 -8.28 37.74 7.07
N VAL A 140 -8.81 36.61 6.69
CA VAL A 140 -10.00 36.48 5.85
C VAL A 140 -11.21 36.31 6.75
N MET A 141 -12.25 37.09 6.49
CA MET A 141 -13.50 37.05 7.21
C MET A 141 -14.68 37.25 6.29
N LYS A 142 -15.87 36.84 6.72
CA LYS A 142 -17.12 37.09 6.02
C LYS A 142 -17.83 38.28 6.63
N LEU A 143 -17.98 39.37 5.87
CA LEU A 143 -18.69 40.58 6.28
C LEU A 143 -19.87 40.80 5.32
N PHE A 144 -21.09 40.92 5.87
CA PHE A 144 -22.30 41.19 5.07
C PHE A 144 -22.49 40.27 3.87
N GLY A 145 -22.11 38.99 4.02
CA GLY A 145 -22.23 37.99 2.93
C GLY A 145 -21.05 37.97 1.94
N ALA A 146 -20.12 38.90 2.00
CA ALA A 146 -18.91 38.95 1.17
C ALA A 146 -17.65 38.56 1.98
N TYR A 147 -16.66 37.94 1.31
CA TYR A 147 -15.36 37.69 1.90
C TYR A 147 -14.46 38.90 1.73
N VAL A 148 -13.73 39.22 2.77
CA VAL A 148 -12.75 40.31 2.77
C VAL A 148 -11.48 39.86 3.50
N GLY A 149 -10.33 40.31 3.02
CA GLY A 149 -9.02 40.04 3.61
C GLY A 149 -8.36 41.35 4.09
N PHE A 150 -7.93 41.38 5.34
CA PHE A 150 -7.18 42.51 5.89
C PHE A 150 -5.83 42.03 6.39
N GLY A 151 -4.77 42.73 6.00
CA GLY A 151 -3.44 42.40 6.49
C GLY A 151 -2.34 43.22 5.87
N SER A 152 -1.28 42.58 5.44
CA SER A 152 -0.13 43.22 4.83
C SER A 152 0.50 42.34 3.75
N TYR A 153 1.23 42.95 2.85
CA TYR A 153 2.12 42.25 1.91
C TYR A 153 3.57 42.72 2.10
N ILE A 154 4.50 41.93 1.62
CA ILE A 154 5.93 42.22 1.56
C ILE A 154 6.39 42.00 0.12
N ASN A 155 7.14 42.96 -0.43
CA ASN A 155 7.71 42.86 -1.75
C ASN A 155 9.16 42.32 -1.73
N GLU A 156 9.74 42.06 -2.90
CA GLU A 156 11.12 41.57 -3.05
C GLU A 156 12.18 42.53 -2.45
N ARG A 157 11.85 43.82 -2.30
CA ARG A 157 12.73 44.79 -1.65
C ARG A 157 12.65 44.76 -0.11
N GLY A 158 11.82 43.86 0.44
CA GLY A 158 11.60 43.79 1.89
C GLY A 158 10.68 44.86 2.44
N GLN A 159 10.00 45.65 1.62
CA GLN A 159 9.08 46.70 2.08
C GLN A 159 7.71 46.09 2.38
N SER A 160 7.14 46.43 3.51
CA SER A 160 5.80 46.00 3.91
C SER A 160 4.81 47.16 3.81
N ALA A 161 3.61 46.87 3.29
CA ALA A 161 2.50 47.82 3.29
C ALA A 161 1.19 47.12 3.69
N PRO A 162 0.23 47.88 4.26
CA PRO A 162 -1.11 47.38 4.52
C PRO A 162 -1.82 46.96 3.24
N LEU A 163 -2.59 45.85 3.33
CA LEU A 163 -3.32 45.26 2.21
C LEU A 163 -4.76 44.98 2.61
N TYR A 164 -5.67 45.40 1.74
CA TYR A 164 -7.06 45.04 1.77
C TYR A 164 -7.39 44.25 0.49
N LEU A 165 -7.95 43.06 0.63
CA LEU A 165 -8.41 42.22 -0.47
C LEU A 165 -9.93 42.16 -0.46
N SER A 166 -10.57 42.60 -1.54
CA SER A 166 -11.99 42.35 -1.74
C SER A 166 -12.17 40.99 -2.40
N ASP A 167 -13.07 40.20 -1.87
CA ASP A 167 -13.39 38.85 -2.33
C ASP A 167 -12.15 37.96 -2.57
N PRO A 168 -11.36 37.65 -1.53
CA PRO A 168 -10.15 36.83 -1.65
C PRO A 168 -10.42 35.41 -2.14
N THR A 169 -11.68 35.00 -2.28
CA THR A 169 -12.02 33.70 -2.89
C THR A 169 -11.69 33.65 -4.35
N LYS A 170 -11.79 34.77 -5.05
CA LYS A 170 -11.59 34.85 -6.49
C LYS A 170 -10.12 34.78 -6.93
N PHE A 171 -9.15 35.04 -6.07
CA PHE A 171 -7.76 34.88 -6.46
C PHE A 171 -7.35 33.41 -6.60
N LEU A 172 -8.18 32.49 -6.10
CA LEU A 172 -8.01 31.07 -6.30
C LEU A 172 -8.63 30.59 -7.65
N GLU A 173 -9.42 31.43 -8.31
CA GLU A 173 -9.96 31.21 -9.67
C GLU A 173 -8.88 31.49 -10.73
N ILE A 174 -7.70 30.89 -10.58
CA ILE A 174 -6.61 31.14 -11.49
C ILE A 174 -6.83 30.37 -12.78
N ASP A 175 -6.95 31.10 -13.86
CA ASP A 175 -6.80 30.55 -15.19
C ASP A 175 -5.30 30.33 -15.46
N LEU A 176 -4.84 29.12 -15.15
CA LEU A 176 -3.46 28.72 -15.32
C LEU A 176 -3.05 28.63 -16.79
N GLU A 177 -4.01 28.47 -17.72
CA GLU A 177 -3.75 28.40 -19.14
C GLU A 177 -3.38 29.78 -19.69
N ASN A 178 -3.95 30.84 -19.11
CA ASN A 178 -3.72 32.22 -19.55
C ASN A 178 -2.66 32.99 -18.73
N ASN A 179 -2.16 32.43 -17.62
CA ASN A 179 -1.13 33.04 -16.78
C ASN A 179 0.08 32.11 -16.53
N PRO A 180 0.92 31.88 -17.55
CA PRO A 180 2.06 30.95 -17.43
C PRO A 180 3.16 31.42 -16.47
N LEU A 181 3.06 32.62 -15.91
CA LEU A 181 4.05 33.18 -14.99
C LEU A 181 3.83 32.70 -13.54
N PHE A 182 2.64 32.23 -13.19
CA PHE A 182 2.29 31.73 -11.87
C PHE A 182 1.53 30.41 -12.03
N TYR A 183 2.02 29.36 -11.42
CA TYR A 183 1.21 28.19 -11.17
C TYR A 183 1.19 27.95 -9.66
N ILE A 184 0.01 27.69 -9.18
CA ILE A 184 -0.15 27.05 -7.88
C ILE A 184 0.37 25.66 -8.11
N GLU A 185 1.27 25.18 -7.27
CA GLU A 185 1.66 23.80 -7.28
C GLU A 185 0.41 22.98 -6.93
N LEU A 186 -0.28 22.60 -7.99
CA LEU A 186 -1.45 21.74 -7.88
C LEU A 186 -0.93 20.41 -7.39
N LEU A 187 -1.17 20.18 -6.11
CA LEU A 187 -0.85 18.89 -5.55
C LEU A 187 -1.80 17.88 -6.16
N ASP A 188 -1.25 16.75 -6.57
CA ASP A 188 -2.04 15.55 -6.75
C ASP A 188 -3.05 15.43 -5.60
N PRO A 189 -4.24 14.89 -5.82
CA PRO A 189 -5.23 14.67 -4.75
C PRO A 189 -4.70 13.80 -3.59
N ILE A 190 -3.48 13.40 -3.69
CA ILE A 190 -2.74 12.57 -2.73
C ILE A 190 -1.59 13.42 -2.21
N PRO A 191 -1.55 13.74 -0.90
CA PRO A 191 -0.50 14.57 -0.34
C PRO A 191 0.87 14.00 -0.64
N LYS A 192 1.78 14.85 -1.13
CA LYS A 192 3.19 14.50 -1.33
C LYS A 192 4.01 14.64 -0.05
N THR A 193 3.55 15.45 0.88
CA THR A 193 4.28 15.76 2.10
C THR A 193 3.87 14.83 3.23
N ILE A 194 4.83 14.08 3.75
CA ILE A 194 4.67 13.23 4.92
C ILE A 194 5.52 13.83 6.03
N TYR A 195 4.88 14.09 7.15
CA TYR A 195 5.55 14.59 8.35
C TYR A 195 5.89 13.46 9.34
N PHE A 196 6.24 12.30 8.82
CA PHE A 196 6.76 11.20 9.63
C PHE A 196 8.28 11.27 9.68
N ASN A 197 8.83 10.91 10.82
CA ASN A 197 10.27 10.75 10.98
C ASN A 197 10.50 9.35 11.54
N SER A 198 11.17 8.50 10.78
CA SER A 198 11.47 7.13 11.16
C SER A 198 12.97 6.88 11.09
N ASN A 199 13.50 6.12 12.05
CA ASN A 199 14.89 5.66 12.03
C ASN A 199 15.13 4.51 11.04
N ALA A 200 14.06 3.89 10.55
CA ALA A 200 14.10 2.82 9.55
C ALA A 200 13.12 3.14 8.42
N PRO A 201 13.37 4.19 7.61
CA PRO A 201 12.44 4.66 6.60
C PRO A 201 12.32 3.67 5.45
N ILE A 202 11.10 3.42 4.99
CA ILE A 202 10.81 2.66 3.76
C ILE A 202 10.29 3.56 2.65
N PHE A 203 9.76 4.73 3.02
CA PHE A 203 9.31 5.75 2.09
C PHE A 203 9.92 7.12 2.42
N THR A 204 10.08 7.94 1.40
CA THR A 204 10.54 9.32 1.51
C THR A 204 9.58 10.26 0.76
N SER A 205 9.48 11.49 1.21
CA SER A 205 8.86 12.60 0.49
C SER A 205 9.41 13.91 1.03
N GLU A 206 9.95 14.77 0.17
CA GLU A 206 10.39 16.15 0.44
C GLU A 206 10.97 16.42 1.85
N GLY A 207 11.91 15.57 2.28
CA GLY A 207 12.59 15.72 3.58
C GLY A 207 11.90 15.05 4.77
N ALA A 208 10.78 14.37 4.57
CA ALA A 208 10.13 13.53 5.57
C ALA A 208 10.31 12.05 5.23
N ASN A 209 10.46 11.22 6.25
CA ASN A 209 10.70 9.79 6.13
C ASN A 209 9.63 9.01 6.89
N MET A 210 9.07 7.99 6.25
CA MET A 210 8.09 7.10 6.84
C MET A 210 8.63 5.66 6.88
N GLY A 211 8.50 5.01 8.03
CA GLY A 211 8.91 3.62 8.25
C GLY A 211 7.80 2.75 8.83
N VAL A 212 8.12 1.51 9.12
CA VAL A 212 7.18 0.51 9.67
C VAL A 212 6.74 0.77 11.11
N ASP A 213 7.31 1.76 11.76
CA ASP A 213 6.90 2.30 13.06
C ASP A 213 5.72 3.27 12.96
N ASN A 214 5.43 3.79 11.78
CA ASN A 214 4.37 4.76 11.53
C ASN A 214 3.02 4.12 11.14
N PHE A 215 2.97 2.81 10.92
CA PHE A 215 1.74 2.08 10.61
C PHE A 215 1.76 0.67 11.18
N ASP A 216 0.61 0.01 11.22
CA ASP A 216 0.52 -1.38 11.69
C ASP A 216 0.88 -2.35 10.56
N VAL A 217 2.14 -2.76 10.54
CA VAL A 217 2.64 -3.75 9.58
C VAL A 217 2.08 -5.15 9.81
N LEU A 218 1.50 -5.42 10.99
CA LEU A 218 0.85 -6.68 11.34
C LEU A 218 -0.60 -6.73 10.86
N GLN A 219 -0.82 -6.33 9.63
CA GLN A 219 -2.07 -6.45 8.88
C GLN A 219 -1.77 -7.13 7.56
N HIS A 220 -2.78 -7.72 6.92
CA HIS A 220 -2.59 -8.21 5.56
C HIS A 220 -2.26 -7.06 4.61
N GLY A 221 -1.34 -7.29 3.68
CA GLY A 221 -0.84 -6.31 2.75
C GLY A 221 -0.90 -6.72 1.28
N LEU A 222 -1.06 -5.74 0.40
CA LEU A 222 -0.99 -5.90 -1.05
C LEU A 222 0.09 -4.97 -1.60
N ILE A 223 1.02 -5.53 -2.38
CA ILE A 223 2.06 -4.81 -3.10
C ILE A 223 1.85 -5.08 -4.59
N VAL A 224 1.42 -4.09 -5.35
CA VAL A 224 1.09 -4.28 -6.77
C VAL A 224 1.81 -3.27 -7.66
N GLY A 225 2.20 -3.72 -8.86
CA GLY A 225 2.81 -2.84 -9.85
C GLY A 225 3.54 -3.59 -10.96
N THR A 226 3.62 -2.99 -12.13
CA THR A 226 4.25 -3.57 -13.32
C THR A 226 5.72 -3.94 -13.09
N SER A 227 6.26 -4.79 -13.96
CA SER A 227 7.68 -5.15 -13.90
C SER A 227 8.59 -3.92 -13.97
N GLY A 228 9.69 -3.93 -13.22
CA GLY A 228 10.67 -2.85 -13.19
C GLY A 228 10.25 -1.59 -12.41
N CYS A 229 9.08 -1.55 -11.77
CA CYS A 229 8.65 -0.39 -10.97
C CYS A 229 9.33 -0.27 -9.59
N GLY A 230 10.06 -1.32 -9.13
CA GLY A 230 10.81 -1.30 -7.88
C GLY A 230 10.28 -2.19 -6.75
N LYS A 231 9.28 -3.07 -7.00
CA LYS A 231 8.66 -3.95 -5.98
C LYS A 231 9.66 -4.78 -5.18
N SER A 232 10.52 -5.57 -5.86
CA SER A 232 11.45 -6.48 -5.17
C SER A 232 12.45 -5.74 -4.29
N LYS A 233 12.95 -4.58 -4.76
CA LYS A 233 13.80 -3.70 -3.94
C LYS A 233 13.04 -3.16 -2.73
N PHE A 234 11.82 -2.72 -2.92
CA PHE A 234 10.96 -2.26 -1.82
C PHE A 234 10.69 -3.38 -0.81
N ILE A 235 10.34 -4.59 -1.25
CA ILE A 235 10.12 -5.74 -0.35
C ILE A 235 11.40 -6.03 0.46
N SER A 236 12.57 -5.97 -0.15
CA SER A 236 13.83 -6.20 0.58
C SER A 236 14.07 -5.15 1.66
N ILE A 237 13.74 -3.89 1.40
CA ILE A 237 13.83 -2.79 2.39
C ILE A 237 12.77 -2.97 3.48
N LEU A 238 11.54 -3.31 3.11
CA LEU A 238 10.44 -3.58 4.06
C LEU A 238 10.83 -4.69 5.05
N VAL A 239 11.38 -5.80 4.56
CA VAL A 239 11.84 -6.92 5.38
C VAL A 239 12.92 -6.47 6.38
N GLN A 240 13.89 -5.69 5.93
CA GLN A 240 14.96 -5.18 6.79
C GLN A 240 14.45 -4.14 7.80
N ALA A 241 13.53 -3.26 7.39
CA ALA A 241 12.90 -2.27 8.27
C ALA A 241 12.08 -2.95 9.38
N ILE A 242 11.32 -4.00 9.04
CA ILE A 242 10.60 -4.81 10.03
C ILE A 242 11.58 -5.45 11.01
N ARG A 243 12.68 -6.01 10.51
CA ARG A 243 13.73 -6.59 11.36
C ARG A 243 14.28 -5.57 12.37
N MET A 244 14.51 -4.33 11.95
CA MET A 244 15.04 -3.29 12.83
C MET A 244 14.02 -2.80 13.85
N SER A 245 12.81 -2.50 13.40
CA SER A 245 11.80 -1.79 14.21
C SER A 245 10.87 -2.72 15.01
N LYS A 246 10.77 -3.99 14.65
CA LYS A 246 9.84 -4.97 15.26
C LYS A 246 10.57 -6.25 15.70
N PRO A 247 11.34 -6.24 16.79
CA PRO A 247 12.22 -7.35 17.18
C PRO A 247 11.50 -8.68 17.43
N GLY A 248 10.23 -8.66 17.79
CA GLY A 248 9.40 -9.86 18.04
C GLY A 248 8.68 -10.41 16.80
N VAL A 249 8.94 -9.88 15.60
CA VAL A 249 8.27 -10.31 14.36
C VAL A 249 9.18 -11.24 13.56
N ARG A 250 8.63 -12.34 13.08
CA ARG A 250 9.29 -13.26 12.14
C ARG A 250 8.77 -13.04 10.73
N ILE A 251 9.62 -13.29 9.74
CA ILE A 251 9.28 -13.12 8.33
C ILE A 251 9.63 -14.39 7.58
N VAL A 252 8.67 -14.88 6.82
CA VAL A 252 8.87 -15.92 5.80
C VAL A 252 8.62 -15.28 4.44
N LEU A 253 9.62 -15.27 3.57
CA LEU A 253 9.54 -14.74 2.23
C LEU A 253 9.61 -15.88 1.21
N ILE A 254 8.57 -16.07 0.43
CA ILE A 254 8.57 -17.01 -0.69
C ILE A 254 8.98 -16.25 -1.96
N ASP A 255 10.04 -16.72 -2.58
CA ASP A 255 10.74 -16.14 -3.72
C ASP A 255 10.74 -17.09 -4.92
N PRO A 256 9.70 -17.09 -5.76
CA PRO A 256 9.60 -18.02 -6.91
C PRO A 256 10.65 -17.79 -7.99
N HIS A 257 11.28 -16.60 -8.01
CA HIS A 257 12.21 -16.20 -9.07
C HIS A 257 13.68 -16.17 -8.64
N GLY A 258 13.97 -16.36 -7.37
CA GLY A 258 15.36 -16.39 -6.84
C GLY A 258 16.03 -15.02 -6.73
N GLU A 259 15.28 -13.94 -6.74
CA GLU A 259 15.83 -12.57 -6.67
C GLU A 259 16.30 -12.20 -5.25
N PHE A 260 15.56 -12.60 -4.22
CA PHE A 260 15.82 -12.19 -2.84
C PHE A 260 17.00 -12.91 -2.21
N SER A 261 17.40 -14.05 -2.72
CA SER A 261 18.64 -14.72 -2.30
C SER A 261 19.86 -13.84 -2.48
N LYS A 262 19.84 -12.93 -3.46
CA LYS A 262 20.91 -11.95 -3.72
C LYS A 262 20.72 -10.66 -2.92
N LEU A 263 19.49 -10.24 -2.65
CA LEU A 263 19.17 -8.99 -1.93
C LEU A 263 19.29 -9.14 -0.41
N LEU A 264 19.01 -10.34 0.12
CA LEU A 264 18.97 -10.63 1.56
C LEU A 264 20.01 -11.68 1.96
N LYS A 265 21.24 -11.56 1.47
CA LYS A 265 22.34 -12.54 1.64
C LYS A 265 22.70 -12.87 3.09
N LYS A 266 22.42 -11.96 4.02
CA LYS A 266 22.74 -12.12 5.47
C LYS A 266 21.70 -12.94 6.22
N GLU A 267 20.57 -13.28 5.60
CA GLU A 267 19.44 -13.95 6.21
C GLU A 267 19.48 -15.47 5.96
N LYS A 268 18.64 -16.23 6.66
CA LYS A 268 18.50 -17.67 6.38
C LYS A 268 17.83 -17.88 5.04
N ILE A 269 18.57 -18.44 4.09
CA ILE A 269 18.07 -18.77 2.77
C ILE A 269 17.92 -20.29 2.67
N ILE A 270 16.71 -20.75 2.33
CA ILE A 270 16.42 -22.12 1.93
C ILE A 270 16.40 -22.14 0.41
N ASN A 271 17.53 -22.47 -0.20
CA ASN A 271 17.64 -22.65 -1.63
C ASN A 271 17.17 -24.04 -2.01
N PHE A 272 16.06 -24.17 -2.71
CA PHE A 272 15.45 -25.46 -3.06
C PHE A 272 16.31 -26.33 -3.98
N GLN A 273 17.36 -25.81 -4.61
CA GLN A 273 18.34 -26.64 -5.31
C GLN A 273 19.21 -27.46 -4.33
N GLU A 274 19.46 -26.96 -3.15
CA GLU A 274 20.36 -27.56 -2.15
C GLU A 274 19.60 -28.11 -0.94
N ASN A 275 18.46 -27.51 -0.63
CA ASN A 275 17.63 -27.82 0.53
C ASN A 275 16.27 -28.37 0.08
N TYR A 276 15.61 -29.06 0.98
CA TYR A 276 14.30 -29.65 0.77
C TYR A 276 13.44 -29.49 2.03
N ILE A 277 12.20 -29.07 1.85
CA ILE A 277 11.17 -29.08 2.89
C ILE A 277 10.18 -30.16 2.51
N GLU A 278 9.88 -31.08 3.43
CA GLU A 278 8.90 -32.14 3.20
C GLU A 278 7.51 -31.53 2.96
N PRO A 279 6.89 -31.73 1.77
CA PRO A 279 5.60 -31.07 1.45
C PRO A 279 4.45 -31.51 2.34
N PHE A 280 4.56 -32.70 2.91
CA PHE A 280 3.51 -33.33 3.73
C PHE A 280 3.82 -33.33 5.23
N ASP A 281 4.86 -32.60 5.65
CA ASP A 281 5.15 -32.43 7.07
C ASP A 281 4.15 -31.44 7.70
N VAL A 282 2.95 -31.93 7.88
CA VAL A 282 1.82 -31.22 8.51
C VAL A 282 1.66 -31.59 9.99
N GLY A 283 2.70 -32.20 10.53
CA GLY A 283 2.71 -32.77 11.87
C GLY A 283 1.83 -34.04 11.97
N LYS A 284 1.78 -34.67 13.15
CA LYS A 284 0.99 -35.89 13.40
C LYS A 284 -0.54 -35.66 13.39
N ASN A 285 -1.01 -34.67 12.68
CA ASN A 285 -2.43 -34.34 12.63
C ASN A 285 -3.08 -35.17 11.49
N LYS A 286 -3.91 -36.12 11.83
CA LYS A 286 -4.63 -37.02 10.91
C LYS A 286 -5.99 -36.43 10.44
N SER A 287 -6.13 -35.12 10.48
CA SER A 287 -7.39 -34.42 10.14
C SER A 287 -7.75 -34.54 8.65
N PRO A 288 -9.03 -34.72 8.31
CA PRO A 288 -9.53 -34.62 6.93
C PRO A 288 -9.18 -33.29 6.26
N LEU A 289 -8.96 -32.21 7.01
CA LEU A 289 -8.53 -30.92 6.51
C LEU A 289 -7.18 -31.03 5.76
N ILE A 290 -6.23 -31.83 6.27
CA ILE A 290 -4.95 -32.05 5.60
C ILE A 290 -5.15 -32.69 4.24
N ALA A 291 -5.98 -33.73 4.18
CA ALA A 291 -6.30 -34.40 2.93
C ALA A 291 -6.91 -33.44 1.91
N GLN A 292 -7.80 -32.56 2.38
CA GLN A 292 -8.41 -31.52 1.55
C GLN A 292 -7.38 -30.53 1.02
N LEU A 293 -6.50 -30.00 1.89
CA LEU A 293 -5.49 -29.00 1.50
C LEU A 293 -4.47 -29.59 0.51
N VAL A 294 -4.03 -30.83 0.73
CA VAL A 294 -3.11 -31.52 -0.19
C VAL A 294 -3.79 -31.83 -1.53
N ALA A 295 -5.03 -32.31 -1.50
CA ALA A 295 -5.78 -32.58 -2.73
C ALA A 295 -5.98 -31.30 -3.53
N GLN A 296 -6.38 -30.22 -2.90
CA GLN A 296 -6.52 -28.92 -3.56
C GLN A 296 -5.20 -28.38 -4.10
N LEU A 297 -4.10 -28.58 -3.37
CA LEU A 297 -2.77 -28.17 -3.83
C LEU A 297 -2.36 -28.94 -5.09
N ILE A 298 -2.44 -30.27 -5.08
CA ILE A 298 -2.08 -31.09 -6.23
C ILE A 298 -2.95 -30.74 -7.44
N THR A 299 -4.28 -30.69 -7.28
CA THR A 299 -5.20 -30.40 -8.39
C THR A 299 -5.04 -28.99 -8.95
N SER A 300 -4.82 -27.99 -8.08
CA SER A 300 -4.53 -26.62 -8.54
C SER A 300 -3.18 -26.50 -9.24
N THR A 301 -2.21 -27.33 -8.88
CA THR A 301 -0.88 -27.37 -9.51
C THR A 301 -0.96 -27.93 -10.92
N ILE A 302 -1.68 -29.02 -11.14
CA ILE A 302 -1.83 -29.63 -12.46
C ILE A 302 -2.76 -28.81 -13.39
N GLY A 303 -3.41 -27.76 -12.88
CA GLY A 303 -4.24 -26.88 -13.70
C GLY A 303 -5.55 -27.49 -14.20
N GLN A 304 -5.95 -28.64 -13.67
CA GLN A 304 -7.21 -29.30 -14.01
C GLN A 304 -8.19 -29.19 -12.84
N GLU A 305 -9.31 -28.51 -13.06
CA GLU A 305 -10.43 -28.47 -12.11
C GLU A 305 -11.32 -29.71 -12.25
N SER A 306 -10.72 -30.90 -12.27
CA SER A 306 -11.49 -32.14 -12.28
C SER A 306 -11.93 -32.51 -10.86
N ARG A 307 -13.24 -32.55 -10.65
CA ARG A 307 -13.82 -33.00 -9.36
C ARG A 307 -13.43 -34.44 -9.04
N TYR A 308 -13.23 -35.28 -10.09
CA TYR A 308 -12.80 -36.66 -9.92
C TYR A 308 -11.34 -36.72 -9.46
N ALA A 309 -10.45 -35.90 -10.03
CA ALA A 309 -9.06 -35.83 -9.58
C ALA A 309 -8.97 -35.37 -8.12
N GLU A 310 -9.69 -34.31 -7.73
CA GLU A 310 -9.71 -33.81 -6.34
C GLU A 310 -10.22 -34.89 -5.37
N ARG A 311 -11.29 -35.61 -5.76
CA ARG A 311 -11.87 -36.69 -4.96
C ARG A 311 -10.91 -37.87 -4.81
N VAL A 312 -10.28 -38.30 -5.90
CA VAL A 312 -9.31 -39.42 -5.89
C VAL A 312 -8.10 -39.06 -5.01
N VAL A 313 -7.54 -37.88 -5.18
CA VAL A 313 -6.40 -37.41 -4.36
C VAL A 313 -6.81 -37.26 -2.89
N PHE A 314 -7.99 -36.70 -2.61
CA PHE A 314 -8.49 -36.56 -1.24
C PHE A 314 -8.55 -37.90 -0.49
N TYR A 315 -9.19 -38.92 -1.07
CA TYR A 315 -9.28 -40.24 -0.43
C TYR A 315 -7.93 -40.94 -0.34
N SER A 316 -7.06 -40.76 -1.36
CA SER A 316 -5.69 -41.31 -1.35
C SER A 316 -4.87 -40.70 -0.19
N VAL A 317 -4.88 -39.38 -0.08
CA VAL A 317 -4.16 -38.67 0.99
C VAL A 317 -4.74 -39.00 2.36
N HIS A 318 -6.06 -39.04 2.49
CA HIS A 318 -6.72 -39.37 3.75
C HIS A 318 -6.33 -40.78 4.22
N MET A 319 -6.38 -41.77 3.34
CA MET A 319 -5.95 -43.13 3.63
C MET A 319 -4.50 -43.19 4.09
N LEU A 320 -3.59 -42.68 3.28
CA LEU A 320 -2.16 -42.76 3.55
C LEU A 320 -1.74 -41.94 4.78
N ALA A 321 -2.37 -40.79 5.01
CA ALA A 321 -2.11 -39.98 6.22
C ALA A 321 -2.58 -40.68 7.50
N SER A 322 -3.71 -41.39 7.47
CA SER A 322 -4.21 -42.13 8.62
C SER A 322 -3.26 -43.26 9.06
N MET A 323 -2.51 -43.81 8.10
CA MET A 323 -1.52 -44.87 8.31
C MET A 323 -0.09 -44.38 8.52
N GLU A 324 0.13 -43.03 8.50
CA GLU A 324 1.48 -42.42 8.56
C GLU A 324 2.37 -42.80 7.34
N MET A 325 1.76 -43.12 6.23
CA MET A 325 2.43 -43.56 4.99
C MET A 325 2.30 -42.55 3.85
N LEU A 326 1.96 -41.31 4.15
CA LEU A 326 1.73 -40.28 3.13
C LEU A 326 3.05 -39.84 2.47
N THR A 327 3.25 -40.30 1.24
CA THR A 327 4.32 -39.88 0.32
C THR A 327 3.77 -39.79 -1.09
N MET A 328 4.42 -39.04 -1.98
CA MET A 328 4.05 -39.00 -3.39
C MET A 328 4.16 -40.37 -4.04
N GLU A 329 5.16 -41.16 -3.67
CA GLU A 329 5.36 -42.51 -4.17
C GLU A 329 4.18 -43.41 -3.80
N ASN A 330 3.74 -43.39 -2.53
CA ASN A 330 2.60 -44.19 -2.09
C ASN A 330 1.29 -43.72 -2.72
N ILE A 331 1.11 -42.41 -2.96
CA ILE A 331 -0.02 -41.92 -3.76
C ILE A 331 0.03 -42.54 -5.17
N ASN A 332 1.19 -42.49 -5.82
CA ASN A 332 1.35 -43.09 -7.17
C ASN A 332 1.03 -44.59 -7.17
N LEU A 333 1.60 -45.35 -6.24
CA LEU A 333 1.34 -46.78 -6.09
C LEU A 333 -0.16 -47.06 -5.88
N LEU A 334 -0.81 -46.30 -5.03
CA LEU A 334 -2.26 -46.42 -4.81
C LEU A 334 -3.09 -46.20 -6.08
N LEU A 335 -2.65 -45.30 -6.94
CA LEU A 335 -3.35 -44.97 -8.19
C LEU A 335 -3.06 -45.93 -9.32
N THR A 336 -1.83 -46.48 -9.39
CA THR A 336 -1.37 -47.24 -10.58
C THR A 336 -1.22 -48.75 -10.35
N ASP A 337 -0.96 -49.20 -9.10
CA ASP A 337 -0.72 -50.60 -8.76
C ASP A 337 -1.91 -51.20 -8.02
N SER A 338 -2.63 -52.12 -8.65
CA SER A 338 -3.80 -52.77 -8.04
C SER A 338 -3.48 -53.63 -6.82
N SER A 339 -2.29 -54.23 -6.77
CA SER A 339 -1.86 -55.07 -5.66
C SER A 339 -1.56 -54.20 -4.44
N LYS A 340 -0.80 -53.11 -4.64
CA LYS A 340 -0.52 -52.16 -3.57
C LYS A 340 -1.79 -51.43 -3.08
N ARG A 341 -2.68 -51.11 -3.98
CA ARG A 341 -3.99 -50.53 -3.61
C ARG A 341 -4.79 -51.48 -2.72
N ALA A 342 -4.86 -52.77 -3.05
CA ALA A 342 -5.54 -53.75 -2.22
C ALA A 342 -4.86 -53.92 -0.83
N GLU A 343 -3.53 -53.91 -0.78
CA GLU A 343 -2.76 -53.90 0.46
C GLU A 343 -3.12 -52.71 1.34
N PHE A 344 -3.01 -51.49 0.81
CA PHE A 344 -3.32 -50.27 1.58
C PHE A 344 -4.80 -50.22 2.02
N THR A 345 -5.73 -50.63 1.13
CA THR A 345 -7.16 -50.68 1.47
C THR A 345 -7.42 -51.67 2.62
N SER A 346 -6.72 -52.81 2.67
CA SER A 346 -6.85 -53.79 3.76
C SER A 346 -6.37 -53.24 5.10
N MET A 347 -5.33 -52.42 5.09
CA MET A 347 -4.75 -51.78 6.29
C MET A 347 -5.54 -50.58 6.78
N CYS A 348 -6.43 -50.01 5.99
CA CYS A 348 -7.19 -48.83 6.37
C CYS A 348 -8.30 -49.18 7.37
N ASP A 349 -8.49 -48.38 8.42
CA ASP A 349 -9.56 -48.60 9.41
C ASP A 349 -10.88 -47.87 9.05
N ASN A 350 -10.86 -46.96 8.04
CA ASN A 350 -12.03 -46.15 7.68
C ASN A 350 -12.87 -46.85 6.61
N ASP A 351 -14.07 -47.27 6.96
CA ASP A 351 -14.98 -48.00 6.07
C ASP A 351 -15.48 -47.16 4.87
N GLU A 352 -15.54 -45.84 5.01
CA GLU A 352 -15.93 -44.97 3.89
C GLU A 352 -14.81 -44.87 2.85
N VAL A 353 -13.57 -44.76 3.31
CA VAL A 353 -12.39 -44.79 2.43
C VAL A 353 -12.26 -46.14 1.73
N LYS A 354 -12.47 -47.25 2.45
CA LYS A 354 -12.51 -48.58 1.84
C LYS A 354 -13.57 -48.66 0.74
N ARG A 355 -14.79 -48.28 1.03
CA ARG A 355 -15.92 -48.26 0.07
C ARG A 355 -15.60 -47.45 -1.18
N PHE A 356 -14.91 -46.30 -1.02
CA PHE A 356 -14.48 -45.51 -2.16
C PHE A 356 -13.56 -46.30 -3.08
N PHE A 357 -12.50 -46.94 -2.57
CA PHE A 357 -11.54 -47.67 -3.37
C PHE A 357 -12.10 -49.00 -3.94
N ASP A 358 -13.00 -49.65 -3.19
CA ASP A 358 -13.62 -50.91 -3.64
C ASP A 358 -14.67 -50.70 -4.74
N ARG A 359 -15.32 -49.53 -4.81
CA ARG A 359 -16.44 -49.30 -5.74
C ARG A 359 -16.24 -48.10 -6.66
N GLU A 360 -16.13 -46.90 -6.09
CA GLU A 360 -16.14 -45.64 -6.84
C GLU A 360 -14.83 -45.45 -7.63
N PHE A 361 -13.69 -45.80 -7.05
CA PHE A 361 -12.38 -45.63 -7.69
C PHE A 361 -12.31 -46.44 -8.99
N GLN A 362 -12.87 -47.66 -9.03
CA GLN A 362 -12.84 -48.50 -10.19
C GLN A 362 -13.64 -47.86 -11.35
N ASP A 363 -14.78 -47.26 -11.06
CA ASP A 363 -15.57 -46.55 -12.06
C ASP A 363 -14.81 -45.30 -12.58
N ILE A 364 -14.21 -44.51 -11.70
CA ILE A 364 -13.37 -43.36 -12.07
C ILE A 364 -12.18 -43.80 -12.91
N TYR A 365 -11.52 -44.91 -12.55
CA TYR A 365 -10.38 -45.45 -13.27
C TYR A 365 -10.76 -45.89 -14.69
N MET A 366 -11.93 -46.47 -14.87
CA MET A 366 -12.38 -46.97 -16.16
C MET A 366 -12.90 -45.85 -17.09
N HIS A 367 -13.60 -44.85 -16.53
CA HIS A 367 -14.31 -43.86 -17.34
C HIS A 367 -13.70 -42.44 -17.30
N HIS A 368 -12.87 -42.14 -16.30
CA HIS A 368 -12.29 -40.83 -16.10
C HIS A 368 -10.76 -40.85 -15.93
N PHE A 369 -10.09 -41.86 -16.40
CA PHE A 369 -8.65 -42.02 -16.26
C PHE A 369 -7.86 -40.80 -16.75
N ASN A 370 -8.19 -40.31 -17.95
CA ASN A 370 -7.49 -39.15 -18.55
C ASN A 370 -7.69 -37.84 -17.80
N ASP A 371 -8.81 -37.70 -17.10
CA ASP A 371 -9.15 -36.44 -16.40
C ASP A 371 -8.82 -36.51 -14.92
N ALA A 372 -8.75 -37.71 -14.33
CA ALA A 372 -8.60 -37.87 -12.88
C ALA A 372 -7.26 -38.48 -12.47
N ILE A 373 -6.80 -39.54 -13.17
CA ILE A 373 -5.64 -40.32 -12.76
C ILE A 373 -4.36 -39.87 -13.48
N LEU A 374 -4.42 -39.84 -14.82
CA LEU A 374 -3.26 -39.53 -15.66
C LEU A 374 -2.59 -38.20 -15.35
N PRO A 375 -3.31 -37.07 -15.13
CA PRO A 375 -2.67 -35.80 -14.78
C PRO A 375 -1.96 -35.85 -13.43
N VAL A 376 -2.53 -36.55 -12.45
CA VAL A 376 -1.93 -36.71 -11.12
C VAL A 376 -0.66 -37.55 -11.19
N THR A 377 -0.72 -38.70 -11.88
CA THR A 377 0.45 -39.58 -12.05
C THR A 377 1.56 -38.95 -12.87
N ASN A 378 1.23 -38.17 -13.91
CA ASN A 378 2.20 -37.39 -14.68
C ASN A 378 2.91 -36.36 -13.79
N PHE A 379 2.16 -35.62 -12.95
CA PHE A 379 2.72 -34.67 -12.01
C PHE A 379 3.63 -35.37 -10.98
N ILE A 380 3.23 -36.53 -10.46
CA ILE A 380 4.06 -37.31 -9.52
C ILE A 380 5.33 -37.80 -10.22
N GLY A 381 5.23 -38.22 -11.49
CA GLY A 381 6.40 -38.55 -12.32
C GLY A 381 7.37 -37.39 -12.46
N GLU A 382 6.85 -36.20 -12.79
CA GLU A 382 7.65 -34.95 -12.84
C GLU A 382 8.31 -34.67 -11.50
N TYR A 383 7.54 -34.70 -10.41
CA TYR A 383 8.04 -34.47 -9.04
C TYR A 383 9.18 -35.41 -8.68
N SER A 384 9.06 -36.71 -9.06
CA SER A 384 10.07 -37.75 -8.77
C SER A 384 11.41 -37.46 -9.44
N LEU A 385 11.42 -36.82 -10.63
CA LEU A 385 12.66 -36.44 -11.31
C LEU A 385 13.47 -35.41 -10.51
N TYR A 386 12.82 -34.59 -9.73
CA TYR A 386 13.50 -33.62 -8.88
C TYR A 386 13.92 -34.19 -7.51
N LEU A 387 13.33 -35.27 -7.02
CA LEU A 387 13.69 -35.89 -5.75
C LEU A 387 14.99 -36.70 -5.79
N GLY A 388 15.41 -37.18 -6.96
CA GLY A 388 16.59 -38.05 -7.14
C GLY A 388 17.93 -37.38 -6.75
N GLN A 389 17.94 -36.10 -6.36
CA GLN A 389 19.13 -35.36 -5.96
C GLN A 389 19.25 -35.36 -4.43
N LYS A 390 20.47 -35.57 -3.92
CA LYS A 390 20.76 -35.46 -2.48
C LYS A 390 20.60 -34.00 -2.04
N ARG A 391 19.51 -33.69 -1.33
CA ARG A 391 19.24 -32.37 -0.72
C ARG A 391 19.20 -32.51 0.77
N LYS A 392 19.56 -31.43 1.46
CA LYS A 392 19.46 -31.35 2.91
C LYS A 392 18.01 -31.11 3.31
N LEU A 393 17.45 -31.99 4.14
CA LEU A 393 16.13 -31.80 4.72
C LEU A 393 16.17 -30.64 5.72
N GLU A 394 15.26 -29.70 5.56
CA GLU A 394 15.05 -28.56 6.49
C GLU A 394 13.65 -28.69 7.10
N ASP A 395 13.59 -28.63 8.43
CA ASP A 395 12.34 -28.52 9.17
C ASP A 395 11.87 -27.05 9.12
N LEU A 396 10.71 -26.79 8.52
CA LEU A 396 10.18 -25.43 8.36
C LEU A 396 9.89 -24.78 9.73
N ALA A 397 9.24 -25.49 10.63
CA ALA A 397 8.86 -24.97 11.94
C ALA A 397 10.08 -24.59 12.77
N GLN A 398 11.09 -25.49 12.82
CA GLN A 398 12.33 -25.23 13.53
C GLN A 398 13.15 -24.11 12.88
N THR A 399 13.16 -24.04 11.54
CA THR A 399 13.86 -22.97 10.82
C THR A 399 13.26 -21.62 11.10
N ILE A 400 11.94 -21.49 11.09
CA ILE A 400 11.23 -20.23 11.44
C ILE A 400 11.48 -19.86 12.90
N LYS A 401 11.46 -20.83 13.80
CA LYS A 401 11.73 -20.60 15.23
C LYS A 401 13.14 -20.06 15.49
N ASN A 402 14.12 -20.54 14.75
CA ASN A 402 15.53 -20.20 14.96
C ASN A 402 15.96 -18.93 14.21
N ASN A 403 15.24 -18.52 13.17
CA ASN A 403 15.61 -17.40 12.31
C ASN A 403 14.51 -16.34 12.27
N ARG A 404 14.88 -15.08 12.32
CA ARG A 404 13.93 -13.97 12.24
C ARG A 404 13.41 -13.76 10.82
N ILE A 405 14.26 -13.99 9.84
CA ILE A 405 13.93 -13.89 8.42
C ILE A 405 14.34 -15.20 7.76
N THR A 406 13.40 -15.85 7.12
CA THR A 406 13.59 -17.06 6.32
C THR A 406 13.15 -16.78 4.90
N VAL A 407 14.06 -16.88 3.95
CA VAL A 407 13.80 -16.74 2.52
C VAL A 407 13.76 -18.13 1.89
N VAL A 408 12.63 -18.49 1.31
CA VAL A 408 12.48 -19.73 0.53
C VAL A 408 12.61 -19.38 -0.94
N SER A 409 13.73 -19.73 -1.54
CA SER A 409 14.12 -19.30 -2.87
C SER A 409 14.12 -20.46 -3.86
N PHE A 410 13.49 -20.24 -5.01
CA PHE A 410 13.44 -21.17 -6.12
C PHE A 410 14.27 -20.64 -7.31
N ASN A 411 14.71 -21.55 -8.17
CA ASN A 411 15.37 -21.21 -9.42
C ASN A 411 14.50 -21.66 -10.60
N PRO A 412 13.84 -20.72 -11.33
CA PRO A 412 12.95 -21.07 -12.43
C PRO A 412 13.68 -21.66 -13.66
N ASN A 413 15.02 -21.57 -13.71
CA ASN A 413 15.81 -22.26 -14.74
C ASN A 413 16.06 -23.73 -14.41
N PHE A 414 15.80 -24.13 -13.17
CA PHE A 414 16.00 -25.49 -12.70
C PHE A 414 14.67 -26.22 -12.46
N PHE A 415 13.69 -25.54 -11.87
CA PHE A 415 12.37 -26.10 -11.55
C PHE A 415 11.32 -25.67 -12.55
N SER A 416 10.44 -26.59 -12.94
CA SER A 416 9.24 -26.23 -13.69
C SER A 416 8.31 -25.34 -12.84
N ARG A 417 7.42 -24.63 -13.52
CA ARG A 417 6.41 -23.77 -12.87
C ARG A 417 5.51 -24.57 -11.92
N ASN A 418 5.12 -25.78 -12.31
CA ASN A 418 4.27 -26.67 -11.50
C ASN A 418 4.98 -27.09 -10.20
N ILE A 419 6.25 -27.42 -10.30
CA ILE A 419 7.06 -27.83 -9.14
C ILE A 419 7.25 -26.65 -8.18
N ILE A 420 7.54 -25.44 -8.69
CA ILE A 420 7.61 -24.23 -7.85
C ILE A 420 6.27 -23.97 -7.16
N LYS A 421 5.16 -24.03 -7.90
CA LYS A 421 3.81 -23.83 -7.37
C LYS A 421 3.48 -24.84 -6.28
N PHE A 422 3.82 -26.11 -6.48
CA PHE A 422 3.57 -27.17 -5.51
C PHE A 422 4.35 -26.96 -4.22
N PHE A 423 5.66 -26.76 -4.28
CA PHE A 423 6.47 -26.57 -3.08
C PHE A 423 6.15 -25.28 -2.34
N ALA A 424 6.00 -24.17 -3.06
CA ALA A 424 5.61 -22.91 -2.45
C ALA A 424 4.21 -23.01 -1.80
N GLY A 425 3.26 -23.65 -2.51
CA GLY A 425 1.92 -23.89 -1.98
C GLY A 425 1.90 -24.82 -0.78
N SER A 426 2.77 -25.84 -0.74
CA SER A 426 2.89 -26.71 0.44
C SER A 426 3.39 -25.95 1.67
N ILE A 427 4.33 -25.02 1.49
CA ILE A 427 4.82 -24.15 2.57
C ILE A 427 3.71 -23.21 3.06
N ILE A 428 2.92 -22.65 2.15
CA ILE A 428 1.75 -21.81 2.50
C ILE A 428 0.75 -22.62 3.32
N ASN A 429 0.45 -23.87 2.91
CA ASN A 429 -0.44 -24.78 3.63
C ASN A 429 0.10 -25.14 5.01
N GLN A 430 1.40 -25.43 5.13
CA GLN A 430 2.03 -25.72 6.43
C GLN A 430 1.95 -24.52 7.37
N LEU A 431 2.24 -23.32 6.89
CA LEU A 431 2.12 -22.09 7.68
C LEU A 431 0.68 -21.84 8.13
N TYR A 432 -0.29 -22.05 7.24
CA TYR A 432 -1.72 -21.96 7.58
C TYR A 432 -2.09 -22.95 8.69
N LEU A 433 -1.70 -24.22 8.55
CA LEU A 433 -1.96 -25.24 9.57
C LEU A 433 -1.26 -24.93 10.90
N MET A 434 -0.03 -24.43 10.86
CA MET A 434 0.69 -23.98 12.06
C MET A 434 -0.04 -22.82 12.74
N ALA A 435 -0.60 -21.89 11.97
CA ALA A 435 -1.35 -20.76 12.49
C ALA A 435 -2.64 -21.22 13.19
N ILE A 436 -3.52 -21.95 12.48
CA ILE A 436 -4.81 -22.40 13.05
C ILE A 436 -4.67 -23.40 14.20
N SER A 437 -3.53 -24.12 14.25
CA SER A 437 -3.17 -25.02 15.38
C SER A 437 -2.45 -24.28 16.52
N GLU A 438 -2.37 -22.95 16.47
CA GLU A 438 -1.70 -22.09 17.47
C GLU A 438 -0.23 -22.46 17.76
N LYS A 439 0.44 -23.08 16.78
CA LYS A 439 1.86 -23.45 16.88
C LYS A 439 2.81 -22.29 16.57
N LEU A 440 2.29 -21.20 15.96
CA LEU A 440 3.05 -19.97 15.76
C LEU A 440 3.03 -19.14 17.04
N THR A 441 4.09 -19.21 17.83
CA THR A 441 4.22 -18.46 19.09
C THR A 441 4.51 -16.98 18.87
N ASP A 442 5.25 -16.67 17.80
CA ASP A 442 5.64 -15.31 17.44
C ASP A 442 4.77 -14.78 16.29
N LYS A 443 4.57 -13.48 16.28
CA LYS A 443 3.91 -12.81 15.14
C LYS A 443 4.73 -13.03 13.88
N THR A 444 4.11 -13.60 12.87
CA THR A 444 4.76 -14.00 11.63
C THR A 444 4.14 -13.28 10.44
N ILE A 445 4.98 -12.74 9.57
CA ILE A 445 4.57 -12.16 8.29
C ILE A 445 5.04 -13.10 7.18
N LEU A 446 4.10 -13.64 6.43
CA LEU A 446 4.36 -14.35 5.19
C LEU A 446 4.30 -13.34 4.04
N ILE A 447 5.41 -13.17 3.34
CA ILE A 447 5.49 -12.36 2.13
C ILE A 447 5.64 -13.31 0.95
N VAL A 448 4.77 -13.19 -0.04
CA VAL A 448 4.83 -14.03 -1.25
C VAL A 448 5.02 -13.12 -2.45
N ASP A 449 6.21 -13.17 -3.04
CA ASP A 449 6.48 -12.42 -4.26
C ASP A 449 5.90 -13.18 -5.48
N GLU A 450 5.46 -12.44 -6.49
CA GLU A 450 4.78 -12.98 -7.66
C GLU A 450 3.73 -14.04 -7.29
N PHE A 451 2.88 -13.70 -6.32
CA PHE A 451 1.88 -14.59 -5.73
C PHE A 451 1.03 -15.35 -6.76
N PRO A 452 0.61 -14.77 -7.92
CA PRO A 452 -0.16 -15.50 -8.93
C PRO A 452 0.54 -16.77 -9.45
N THR A 453 1.88 -16.81 -9.40
CA THR A 453 2.66 -17.99 -9.81
C THR A 453 2.47 -19.17 -8.84
N VAL A 454 2.24 -18.88 -7.57
CA VAL A 454 2.15 -19.86 -6.48
C VAL A 454 0.79 -19.86 -5.77
N GLU A 455 -0.20 -19.21 -6.35
CA GLU A 455 -1.54 -19.09 -5.80
C GLU A 455 -2.15 -20.44 -5.47
N THR A 456 -2.69 -20.55 -4.25
CA THR A 456 -3.38 -21.74 -3.74
C THR A 456 -4.79 -21.38 -3.28
N LYS A 457 -5.70 -22.37 -3.27
CA LYS A 457 -7.07 -22.19 -2.77
C LYS A 457 -7.12 -21.74 -1.30
N VAL A 458 -6.12 -22.14 -0.50
CA VAL A 458 -6.03 -21.79 0.93
C VAL A 458 -5.73 -20.30 1.16
N ALA A 459 -5.25 -19.59 0.17
CA ALA A 459 -4.92 -18.17 0.32
C ALA A 459 -6.13 -17.31 0.72
N LYS A 460 -7.32 -17.64 0.24
CA LYS A 460 -8.56 -16.97 0.64
C LYS A 460 -8.83 -17.17 2.14
N ASP A 461 -8.70 -18.40 2.63
CA ASP A 461 -8.95 -18.73 4.04
C ASP A 461 -7.88 -18.11 4.94
N LEU A 462 -6.63 -18.09 4.45
CA LEU A 462 -5.52 -17.42 5.12
C LEU A 462 -5.81 -15.92 5.31
N LEU A 463 -6.27 -15.24 4.28
CA LEU A 463 -6.67 -13.83 4.37
C LEU A 463 -7.86 -13.59 5.31
N ALA A 464 -8.80 -14.52 5.37
CA ALA A 464 -10.01 -14.37 6.19
C ALA A 464 -9.77 -14.67 7.69
N GLU A 465 -8.89 -15.61 8.03
CA GLU A 465 -8.87 -16.23 9.34
C GLU A 465 -7.58 -16.01 10.14
N THR A 466 -6.41 -15.92 9.48
CA THR A 466 -5.14 -16.12 10.18
C THR A 466 -4.63 -14.94 10.97
N ARG A 467 -5.18 -13.75 10.75
CA ARG A 467 -4.79 -12.54 11.52
C ARG A 467 -4.90 -12.75 13.03
N LYS A 468 -5.92 -13.46 13.50
CA LYS A 468 -6.11 -13.80 14.92
C LYS A 468 -5.12 -14.86 15.44
N PHE A 469 -4.44 -15.57 14.54
CA PHE A 469 -3.50 -16.64 14.84
C PHE A 469 -2.04 -16.28 14.55
N ASN A 470 -1.67 -15.02 14.72
CA ASN A 470 -0.31 -14.50 14.56
C ASN A 470 0.30 -14.64 13.14
N LEU A 471 -0.49 -14.85 12.10
CA LEU A 471 -0.01 -14.94 10.72
C LEU A 471 -0.65 -13.86 9.84
N ASN A 472 0.18 -13.03 9.23
CA ASN A 472 -0.25 -11.99 8.29
C ASN A 472 0.35 -12.26 6.92
N LEU A 473 -0.43 -12.06 5.86
CA LEU A 473 -0.02 -12.29 4.48
C LEU A 473 0.20 -10.96 3.75
N TYR A 474 1.36 -10.81 3.14
CA TYR A 474 1.65 -9.79 2.14
C TYR A 474 1.75 -10.44 0.76
N VAL A 475 0.88 -10.03 -0.14
CA VAL A 475 0.81 -10.52 -1.51
C VAL A 475 1.49 -9.50 -2.42
N SER A 476 2.46 -9.95 -3.22
CA SER A 476 3.02 -9.16 -4.31
C SER A 476 2.53 -9.70 -5.66
N ALA A 477 2.11 -8.79 -6.56
CA ALA A 477 1.65 -9.14 -7.90
C ALA A 477 2.04 -8.08 -8.93
N GLN A 478 2.19 -8.46 -10.19
CA GLN A 478 2.44 -7.49 -11.27
C GLN A 478 1.16 -6.77 -11.68
N TYR A 479 0.05 -7.49 -11.74
CA TYR A 479 -1.28 -6.95 -11.97
C TYR A 479 -2.35 -7.85 -11.32
N LEU A 480 -3.46 -7.24 -10.92
CA LEU A 480 -4.50 -7.91 -10.14
C LEU A 480 -5.31 -8.93 -10.94
N GLY A 481 -5.42 -8.72 -12.25
CA GLY A 481 -6.13 -9.64 -13.14
C GLY A 481 -5.49 -11.02 -13.27
N GLN A 482 -4.28 -11.24 -12.74
CA GLN A 482 -3.66 -12.57 -12.66
C GLN A 482 -4.23 -13.43 -11.52
N LEU A 483 -4.85 -12.78 -10.53
CA LEU A 483 -5.38 -13.46 -9.34
C LEU A 483 -6.74 -14.10 -9.65
N SER A 484 -6.99 -15.25 -9.06
CA SER A 484 -8.32 -15.83 -9.11
C SER A 484 -9.35 -14.92 -8.41
N LYS A 485 -10.59 -14.97 -8.89
CA LYS A 485 -11.66 -14.13 -8.31
C LYS A 485 -11.84 -14.35 -6.81
N PRO A 486 -11.82 -15.58 -6.24
CA PRO A 486 -11.94 -15.77 -4.80
C PRO A 486 -10.83 -15.13 -3.99
N VAL A 487 -9.59 -15.13 -4.49
CA VAL A 487 -8.45 -14.49 -3.82
C VAL A 487 -8.54 -12.98 -3.94
N LEU A 488 -8.91 -12.45 -5.10
CA LEU A 488 -9.10 -11.03 -5.31
C LEU A 488 -10.18 -10.46 -4.37
N ASP A 489 -11.32 -11.14 -4.26
CA ASP A 489 -12.41 -10.76 -3.33
C ASP A 489 -11.93 -10.83 -1.87
N GLY A 490 -11.12 -11.83 -1.52
CA GLY A 490 -10.47 -11.95 -0.21
C GLY A 490 -9.52 -10.80 0.09
N LEU A 491 -8.70 -10.39 -0.88
CA LEU A 491 -7.81 -9.23 -0.76
C LEU A 491 -8.59 -7.94 -0.59
N MET A 492 -9.63 -7.71 -1.40
CA MET A 492 -10.47 -6.52 -1.30
C MET A 492 -11.11 -6.36 0.08
N SER A 493 -11.48 -7.47 0.72
CA SER A 493 -12.18 -7.46 2.01
C SER A 493 -11.25 -7.37 3.22
N ASN A 494 -10.05 -7.94 3.15
CA ASN A 494 -9.23 -8.17 4.33
C ASN A 494 -7.90 -7.41 4.35
N VAL A 495 -7.43 -6.91 3.19
CA VAL A 495 -6.17 -6.17 3.11
C VAL A 495 -6.34 -4.76 3.65
N ARG A 496 -5.45 -4.39 4.57
CA ARG A 496 -5.43 -3.05 5.16
C ARG A 496 -4.27 -2.19 4.68
N ASN A 497 -3.14 -2.79 4.35
CA ASN A 497 -1.97 -2.08 3.84
C ASN A 497 -1.86 -2.30 2.33
N ILE A 498 -2.06 -1.26 1.55
CA ILE A 498 -1.97 -1.31 0.09
C ILE A 498 -0.84 -0.40 -0.37
N ILE A 499 0.09 -0.96 -1.11
CA ILE A 499 1.20 -0.26 -1.74
C ILE A 499 1.11 -0.49 -3.25
N ALA A 500 0.66 0.50 -3.98
CA ALA A 500 0.47 0.43 -5.42
C ALA A 500 1.53 1.27 -6.14
N PHE A 501 2.42 0.61 -6.85
CA PHE A 501 3.32 1.22 -7.82
C PHE A 501 2.57 1.49 -9.12
N ARG A 502 3.29 1.83 -10.20
CA ARG A 502 2.70 1.99 -11.51
C ARG A 502 1.98 0.70 -11.95
N VAL A 503 0.72 0.82 -12.35
CA VAL A 503 -0.14 -0.30 -12.77
C VAL A 503 -0.82 -0.01 -14.11
N THR A 504 -1.56 -0.99 -14.62
CA THR A 504 -2.43 -0.84 -15.81
C THR A 504 -3.67 0.00 -15.49
N LYS A 505 -4.39 0.44 -16.53
CA LYS A 505 -5.64 1.20 -16.36
C LYS A 505 -6.74 0.38 -15.68
N GLU A 506 -6.80 -0.90 -15.96
CA GLU A 506 -7.76 -1.84 -15.37
C GLU A 506 -7.55 -1.97 -13.87
N ASP A 507 -6.31 -2.21 -13.45
CA ASP A 507 -5.95 -2.31 -12.03
C ASP A 507 -6.12 -0.96 -11.31
N ALA A 508 -5.79 0.15 -11.98
CA ALA A 508 -5.95 1.49 -11.42
C ALA A 508 -7.40 1.78 -11.03
N LYS A 509 -8.38 1.31 -11.82
CA LYS A 509 -9.80 1.43 -11.49
C LYS A 509 -10.14 0.70 -10.18
N LEU A 510 -9.68 -0.53 -10.03
CA LEU A 510 -9.93 -1.34 -8.84
C LEU A 510 -9.22 -0.76 -7.61
N LEU A 511 -7.95 -0.37 -7.75
CA LEU A 511 -7.15 0.21 -6.68
C LEU A 511 -7.68 1.55 -6.19
N SER A 512 -8.17 2.40 -7.09
CA SER A 512 -8.78 3.68 -6.70
C SER A 512 -10.02 3.49 -5.83
N SER A 513 -10.79 2.43 -6.11
CA SER A 513 -11.93 2.02 -5.28
C SER A 513 -11.47 1.44 -3.94
N MET A 514 -10.53 0.48 -3.96
CA MET A 514 -9.99 -0.14 -2.73
C MET A 514 -9.35 0.88 -1.79
N MET A 515 -8.68 1.88 -2.31
CA MET A 515 -8.01 2.92 -1.52
C MET A 515 -8.94 4.06 -1.10
N GLU A 516 -10.20 4.03 -1.52
CA GLU A 516 -11.19 5.07 -1.24
C GLU A 516 -10.71 6.48 -1.64
N ILE A 517 -10.11 6.59 -2.84
CA ILE A 517 -9.70 7.89 -3.37
C ILE A 517 -10.94 8.69 -3.71
N LYS A 518 -11.33 9.56 -2.77
CA LYS A 518 -12.52 10.41 -2.87
C LYS A 518 -12.19 11.71 -3.60
N VAL A 519 -12.32 11.73 -4.89
CA VAL A 519 -12.21 12.94 -5.72
C VAL A 519 -13.60 13.51 -6.05
N GLU A 520 -14.64 12.71 -5.86
CA GLU A 520 -16.01 12.94 -6.36
C GLU A 520 -16.71 14.14 -5.73
N GLU A 521 -16.44 14.43 -4.46
CA GLU A 521 -17.10 15.55 -3.77
C GLU A 521 -16.71 16.91 -4.35
N PHE A 522 -15.60 16.97 -5.11
CA PHE A 522 -15.04 18.17 -5.73
C PHE A 522 -15.63 18.50 -7.07
N PHE A 523 -15.78 17.45 -7.87
CA PHE A 523 -16.05 17.56 -9.29
C PHE A 523 -17.54 17.42 -9.62
N LYS A 524 -18.40 17.20 -8.63
CA LYS A 524 -19.83 16.90 -8.82
C LYS A 524 -20.60 17.86 -9.71
N LYS A 525 -20.10 19.07 -9.95
CA LYS A 525 -20.82 20.06 -10.77
C LYS A 525 -20.21 20.33 -12.15
N HIS A 526 -18.95 19.98 -12.40
CA HIS A 526 -18.23 20.48 -13.60
C HIS A 526 -17.43 19.44 -14.37
N VAL A 527 -17.26 18.23 -13.86
CA VAL A 527 -16.54 17.13 -14.53
C VAL A 527 -17.48 15.96 -14.67
N SER A 528 -17.51 15.35 -15.83
CA SER A 528 -18.32 14.15 -16.04
C SER A 528 -17.80 13.00 -15.17
N PRO A 529 -18.66 12.07 -14.73
CA PRO A 529 -18.22 10.88 -13.97
C PRO A 529 -17.13 10.09 -14.70
N SER A 530 -17.14 10.08 -16.02
CA SER A 530 -16.13 9.41 -16.85
C SER A 530 -14.76 10.07 -16.80
N GLU A 531 -14.70 11.41 -16.84
CA GLU A 531 -13.45 12.16 -16.70
C GLU A 531 -12.85 12.03 -15.31
N LEU A 532 -13.70 11.95 -14.29
CA LEU A 532 -13.29 11.73 -12.93
C LEU A 532 -12.65 10.35 -12.73
N GLU A 533 -13.29 9.31 -13.26
CA GLU A 533 -12.75 7.95 -13.23
C GLU A 533 -11.43 7.86 -14.02
N GLU A 534 -11.31 8.55 -15.15
CA GLU A 534 -10.06 8.57 -15.91
C GLU A 534 -8.95 9.30 -15.15
N SER A 535 -9.26 10.41 -14.48
CA SER A 535 -8.29 11.12 -13.62
C SER A 535 -7.78 10.24 -12.48
N LYS A 536 -8.65 9.47 -11.83
CA LYS A 536 -8.24 8.52 -10.79
C LYS A 536 -7.30 7.44 -11.32
N LYS A 537 -7.57 6.91 -12.53
CA LYS A 537 -6.70 5.90 -13.17
C LYS A 537 -5.35 6.49 -13.55
N GLU A 538 -5.33 7.70 -14.07
CA GLU A 538 -4.09 8.37 -14.49
C GLU A 538 -3.10 8.56 -13.35
N MET A 539 -3.57 8.76 -12.11
CA MET A 539 -2.70 8.88 -10.94
C MET A 539 -1.79 7.65 -10.75
N PHE A 540 -2.31 6.46 -11.00
CA PHE A 540 -1.54 5.22 -10.86
C PHE A 540 -0.70 4.91 -12.08
N VAL A 541 -1.23 5.20 -13.27
CA VAL A 541 -0.56 4.89 -14.55
C VAL A 541 0.66 5.78 -14.77
N LYS A 542 0.61 7.04 -14.33
CA LYS A 542 1.67 8.04 -14.51
C LYS A 542 2.77 7.98 -13.42
N LEU A 543 2.72 7.04 -12.49
CA LEU A 543 3.77 6.88 -11.47
C LEU A 543 5.11 6.53 -12.12
N HIS A 544 6.16 7.19 -11.65
CA HIS A 544 7.54 6.89 -12.04
C HIS A 544 8.09 5.68 -11.27
N THR A 545 9.25 5.18 -11.68
CA THR A 545 9.94 4.12 -10.94
C THR A 545 10.21 4.55 -9.50
N GLN A 546 9.95 3.67 -8.53
CA GLN A 546 10.02 3.92 -7.09
C GLN A 546 8.91 4.84 -6.54
N GLU A 547 8.06 5.44 -7.37
CA GLU A 547 6.87 6.12 -6.86
C GLU A 547 5.73 5.12 -6.63
N CYS A 548 4.99 5.34 -5.56
CA CYS A 548 3.83 4.52 -5.22
C CYS A 548 2.74 5.36 -4.56
N ILE A 549 1.52 4.87 -4.64
CA ILE A 549 0.38 5.35 -3.86
C ILE A 549 0.14 4.32 -2.79
N VAL A 550 0.05 4.76 -1.54
CA VAL A 550 -0.14 3.87 -0.40
C VAL A 550 -1.39 4.23 0.37
N ARG A 551 -2.13 3.22 0.85
CA ARG A 551 -3.12 3.34 1.91
C ARG A 551 -2.71 2.39 3.03
N LEU A 552 -2.42 2.91 4.19
CA LEU A 552 -1.89 2.17 5.32
C LEU A 552 -2.85 2.27 6.52
N PHE A 553 -2.74 1.32 7.42
CA PHE A 553 -3.53 1.27 8.65
C PHE A 553 -2.64 1.59 9.85
N ASP A 554 -3.02 2.57 10.69
CA ASP A 554 -2.20 3.02 11.83
C ASP A 554 -2.42 2.22 13.12
N GLY A 555 -3.25 1.17 13.06
CA GLY A 555 -3.67 0.38 14.21
C GLY A 555 -5.08 0.70 14.70
N ALA A 556 -5.59 1.88 14.41
CA ALA A 556 -6.94 2.34 14.76
C ALA A 556 -7.80 2.67 13.53
N LYS A 557 -7.22 3.36 12.55
CA LYS A 557 -7.92 3.83 11.35
C LYS A 557 -7.04 3.73 10.10
N TYR A 558 -7.67 3.86 8.95
CA TYR A 558 -6.93 4.01 7.71
C TYR A 558 -6.33 5.41 7.60
N MET A 559 -5.06 5.45 7.25
CA MET A 559 -4.41 6.68 6.83
C MET A 559 -4.99 7.10 5.47
N LEU A 560 -4.95 8.39 5.19
CA LEU A 560 -5.30 8.86 3.86
C LEU A 560 -4.35 8.27 2.81
N PRO A 561 -4.82 7.95 1.61
CA PRO A 561 -3.94 7.58 0.52
C PRO A 561 -2.88 8.66 0.30
N MET A 562 -1.62 8.25 0.13
CA MET A 562 -0.47 9.14 -0.01
C MET A 562 0.37 8.73 -1.20
N LYS A 563 0.84 9.70 -1.97
CA LYS A 563 1.86 9.47 -3.01
C LYS A 563 3.24 9.60 -2.38
N LEU A 564 4.01 8.53 -2.42
CA LEU A 564 5.32 8.42 -1.80
C LEU A 564 6.35 7.91 -2.79
N ARG A 565 7.61 8.07 -2.43
CA ARG A 565 8.73 7.42 -3.10
C ARG A 565 9.38 6.43 -2.15
N THR A 566 9.72 5.24 -2.64
CA THR A 566 10.47 4.27 -1.83
C THR A 566 11.91 4.75 -1.64
N VAL A 567 12.49 4.44 -0.48
CA VAL A 567 13.91 4.72 -0.22
C VAL A 567 14.77 3.94 -1.21
N ASP A 568 15.85 4.54 -1.70
CA ASP A 568 16.83 3.83 -2.53
C ASP A 568 17.57 2.79 -1.67
N ALA A 569 17.73 1.58 -2.20
CA ALA A 569 18.46 0.50 -1.51
C ALA A 569 19.90 0.90 -1.13
N ALA A 570 20.58 1.68 -1.97
CA ALA A 570 21.91 2.20 -1.67
C ALA A 570 21.91 3.23 -0.51
N GLN A 571 20.81 3.95 -0.33
CA GLN A 571 20.66 4.87 0.82
C GLN A 571 20.29 4.11 2.08
N TRP A 572 19.56 3.00 1.95
CA TRP A 572 19.17 2.17 3.08
C TRP A 572 20.37 1.62 3.86
N GLU A 573 21.45 1.27 3.19
CA GLU A 573 22.67 0.79 3.84
C GLU A 573 23.28 1.81 4.84
N LYS A 574 22.92 3.10 4.74
CA LYS A 574 23.34 4.12 5.70
C LYS A 574 22.54 4.11 7.01
N TYR A 575 21.41 3.39 7.05
CA TYR A 575 20.56 3.26 8.23
C TYR A 575 20.79 1.92 8.97
N ILE A 576 21.61 1.03 8.42
CA ILE A 576 22.01 -0.26 8.98
C ILE A 576 23.40 -0.12 9.62
#